data_19941dc9b74a77783d93c2d168b6dac6
#
_entry.id   19941dc9b74a77783d93c2d168b6dac6
#
_cell.length_a   1.000
_cell.length_b   1.000
_cell.length_c   1.000
_cell.angle_alpha   90.00
_cell.angle_beta   90.00
_cell.angle_gamma   90.00
#
_symmetry.space_group_name_H-M   'P 1'
#
loop_
_entity.id
_entity.type
_entity.pdbx_description
1 polymer ?
#
loop_
_entity_poly.entity_id
_entity_poly.type
_entity_poly.pdbx_seq_one_letter_code
_entity_poly.pdbx_strand_id
1 'polypeptide(L)'
;WYLVLPSDAPKKEREAWAGFAKTWQQRYPDLEIIDDSNTAAIPADADLMLAGWSNRLLETHGQRLKQITGRQGENLLLAGKEYDNESHSVALMAPQGKYHLGFIGAADASAIPSLARKLPHYRSYGMLAFDASGRNSLKQSAPVTDSRLTHHFTQEQSSLQLPQRTPQVD
;
A
#
# COMPACT_ATOMS: atom_id res chain seq x y z
N TRP A 1 -6.09 -1.11 -13.76
CA TRP A 1 -5.44 -0.45 -12.63
C TRP A 1 -4.18 0.28 -13.07
N TYR A 2 -3.75 1.29 -12.32
CA TYR A 2 -2.73 2.23 -12.74
C TYR A 2 -1.52 2.19 -11.81
N LEU A 3 -0.31 2.18 -12.39
CA LEU A 3 0.94 2.48 -11.70
C LEU A 3 1.37 3.89 -12.06
N VAL A 4 1.40 4.77 -11.07
CA VAL A 4 1.75 6.18 -11.25
C VAL A 4 3.20 6.39 -10.89
N LEU A 5 4.00 6.81 -11.85
CA LEU A 5 5.44 7.02 -11.70
C LEU A 5 5.77 8.48 -11.33
N PRO A 6 6.82 8.72 -10.53
CA PRO A 6 7.23 10.06 -10.13
C PRO A 6 7.98 10.76 -11.26
N SER A 7 7.42 11.84 -11.82
CA SER A 7 8.05 12.62 -12.89
C SER A 7 9.21 13.50 -12.41
N ASP A 8 9.16 13.97 -11.16
CA ASP A 8 10.16 14.87 -10.57
C ASP A 8 11.31 14.15 -9.83
N ALA A 9 11.30 12.82 -9.80
CA ALA A 9 12.38 12.06 -9.18
C ALA A 9 13.72 12.25 -9.93
N PRO A 10 14.86 12.10 -9.26
CA PRO A 10 16.17 12.09 -9.90
C PRO A 10 16.23 11.09 -11.06
N LYS A 11 17.02 11.39 -12.11
CA LYS A 11 17.09 10.58 -13.33
C LYS A 11 17.30 9.08 -13.04
N LYS A 12 18.25 8.73 -12.15
CA LYS A 12 18.55 7.34 -11.79
C LYS A 12 17.33 6.63 -11.18
N GLU A 13 16.57 7.34 -10.36
CA GLU A 13 15.36 6.80 -9.73
C GLU A 13 14.24 6.62 -10.75
N ARG A 14 14.01 7.60 -11.66
CA ARG A 14 13.04 7.47 -12.74
C ARG A 14 13.33 6.27 -13.65
N GLU A 15 14.61 6.06 -14.02
CA GLU A 15 15.03 4.91 -14.81
C GLU A 15 14.76 3.58 -14.07
N ALA A 16 15.00 3.53 -12.77
CA ALA A 16 14.72 2.36 -11.94
C ALA A 16 13.21 2.08 -11.86
N TRP A 17 12.38 3.12 -11.65
CA TRP A 17 10.91 2.98 -11.67
C TRP A 17 10.36 2.57 -13.04
N ALA A 18 10.93 3.06 -14.14
CA ALA A 18 10.56 2.61 -15.47
C ALA A 18 10.90 1.11 -15.66
N GLY A 19 12.03 0.65 -15.15
CA GLY A 19 12.38 -0.77 -15.11
C GLY A 19 11.42 -1.61 -14.27
N PHE A 20 11.01 -1.11 -13.11
CA PHE A 20 9.99 -1.72 -12.26
C PHE A 20 8.67 -1.86 -13.02
N ALA A 21 8.20 -0.78 -13.62
CA ALA A 21 6.95 -0.73 -14.38
C ALA A 21 6.96 -1.76 -15.54
N LYS A 22 8.03 -1.82 -16.30
CA LYS A 22 8.20 -2.81 -17.37
C LYS A 22 8.13 -4.26 -16.86
N THR A 23 8.77 -4.54 -15.72
CA THR A 23 8.74 -5.86 -15.09
C THR A 23 7.33 -6.24 -14.66
N TRP A 24 6.60 -5.29 -14.08
CA TRP A 24 5.24 -5.52 -13.63
C TRP A 24 4.25 -5.64 -14.77
N GLN A 25 4.39 -4.85 -15.84
CA GLN A 25 3.53 -4.93 -17.01
C GLN A 25 3.64 -6.29 -17.74
N GLN A 26 4.83 -6.89 -17.75
CA GLN A 26 4.99 -8.26 -18.27
C GLN A 26 4.21 -9.30 -17.46
N ARG A 27 4.04 -9.07 -16.15
CA ARG A 27 3.32 -9.98 -15.24
C ARG A 27 1.83 -9.67 -15.16
N TYR A 28 1.47 -8.41 -15.34
CA TYR A 28 0.11 -7.89 -15.24
C TYR A 28 -0.23 -7.11 -16.52
N PRO A 29 -0.73 -7.79 -17.57
CA PRO A 29 -0.99 -7.14 -18.88
C PRO A 29 -1.99 -5.98 -18.81
N ASP A 30 -2.93 -5.99 -17.82
CA ASP A 30 -3.92 -4.94 -17.62
C ASP A 30 -3.40 -3.74 -16.81
N LEU A 31 -2.09 -3.72 -16.50
CA LEU A 31 -1.45 -2.60 -15.81
C LEU A 31 -1.20 -1.46 -16.78
N GLU A 32 -1.80 -0.31 -16.52
CA GLU A 32 -1.51 0.94 -17.19
C GLU A 32 -0.46 1.75 -16.43
N ILE A 33 0.49 2.34 -17.15
CA ILE A 33 1.59 3.12 -16.59
C ILE A 33 1.37 4.58 -16.96
N ILE A 34 1.36 5.45 -15.96
CA ILE A 34 1.13 6.89 -16.11
C ILE A 34 2.17 7.65 -15.29
N ASP A 35 2.61 8.82 -15.77
CA ASP A 35 3.39 9.76 -14.97
C ASP A 35 2.48 10.63 -14.11
N ASP A 36 2.92 10.98 -12.91
CA ASP A 36 2.19 11.84 -11.97
C ASP A 36 1.95 13.28 -12.47
N SER A 37 2.63 13.68 -13.53
CA SER A 37 2.38 14.94 -14.28
C SER A 37 1.13 14.86 -15.18
N ASN A 38 0.63 13.67 -15.49
CA ASN A 38 -0.52 13.44 -16.36
C ASN A 38 -1.75 12.91 -15.58
N THR A 39 -2.13 13.64 -14.53
CA THR A 39 -3.24 13.23 -13.64
C THR A 39 -4.61 13.21 -14.30
N ALA A 40 -4.80 13.99 -15.39
CA ALA A 40 -6.06 14.03 -16.14
C ALA A 40 -6.38 12.69 -16.84
N ALA A 41 -5.39 11.83 -17.05
CA ALA A 41 -5.58 10.51 -17.64
C ALA A 41 -6.01 9.44 -16.62
N ILE A 42 -6.03 9.77 -15.31
CA ILE A 42 -6.38 8.82 -14.24
C ILE A 42 -7.89 8.90 -13.99
N PRO A 43 -8.65 7.82 -14.20
CA PRO A 43 -10.06 7.78 -13.84
C PRO A 43 -10.25 7.95 -12.33
N ALA A 44 -11.32 8.66 -11.93
CA ALA A 44 -11.64 8.89 -10.52
C ALA A 44 -11.95 7.59 -9.75
N ASP A 45 -12.30 6.54 -10.47
CA ASP A 45 -12.77 5.26 -9.99
C ASP A 45 -11.88 4.10 -10.45
N ALA A 46 -10.57 4.21 -10.20
CA ALA A 46 -9.58 3.20 -10.54
C ALA A 46 -8.74 2.78 -9.33
N ASP A 47 -8.22 1.56 -9.38
CA ASP A 47 -7.17 1.13 -8.48
C ASP A 47 -5.86 1.85 -8.85
N LEU A 48 -5.23 2.49 -7.87
CA LEU A 48 -4.01 3.25 -8.05
C LEU A 48 -2.87 2.66 -7.21
N MET A 49 -1.69 2.57 -7.81
CA MET A 49 -0.44 2.29 -7.13
C MET A 49 0.53 3.45 -7.37
N LEU A 50 0.82 4.24 -6.35
CA LEU A 50 1.76 5.34 -6.41
C LEU A 50 3.17 4.83 -6.16
N ALA A 51 4.12 5.16 -7.03
CA ALA A 51 5.53 4.79 -6.90
C ALA A 51 6.38 6.00 -6.54
N GLY A 52 7.33 5.81 -5.60
CA GLY A 52 8.32 6.81 -5.22
C GLY A 52 7.83 7.88 -4.25
N TRP A 53 8.74 8.32 -3.38
CA TRP A 53 8.47 9.35 -2.35
C TRP A 53 8.22 10.74 -2.94
N SER A 54 8.76 11.02 -4.12
CA SER A 54 8.58 12.27 -4.87
C SER A 54 7.32 12.29 -5.73
N ASN A 55 6.46 11.28 -5.65
CA ASN A 55 5.21 11.24 -6.40
C ASN A 55 4.26 12.37 -5.96
N ARG A 56 3.88 13.22 -6.91
CA ARG A 56 3.03 14.41 -6.67
C ARG A 56 1.67 14.07 -6.09
N LEU A 57 1.13 12.89 -6.44
CA LEU A 57 -0.17 12.46 -5.93
C LEU A 57 -0.14 12.09 -4.43
N LEU A 58 1.04 11.99 -3.80
CA LEU A 58 1.14 11.83 -2.35
C LEU A 58 0.59 13.05 -1.60
N GLU A 59 0.62 14.25 -2.15
CA GLU A 59 0.04 15.43 -1.52
C GLU A 59 -1.49 15.31 -1.42
N THR A 60 -2.14 14.84 -2.50
CA THR A 60 -3.61 14.72 -2.57
C THR A 60 -4.14 13.46 -1.91
N HIS A 61 -3.42 12.34 -2.05
CA HIS A 61 -3.83 11.05 -1.52
C HIS A 61 -3.17 10.68 -0.17
N GLY A 62 -2.15 11.44 0.25
CA GLY A 62 -1.38 11.16 1.48
C GLY A 62 -2.23 11.15 2.76
N GLN A 63 -3.34 11.92 2.80
CA GLN A 63 -4.25 11.88 3.96
C GLN A 63 -4.91 10.51 4.12
N ARG A 64 -5.25 9.83 3.03
CA ARG A 64 -5.84 8.48 3.06
C ARG A 64 -4.82 7.43 3.47
N LEU A 65 -3.57 7.58 3.02
CA LEU A 65 -2.46 6.76 3.49
C LEU A 65 -2.15 7.03 4.97
N LYS A 66 -2.30 8.28 5.45
CA LYS A 66 -2.16 8.65 6.87
C LYS A 66 -3.18 7.98 7.79
N GLN A 67 -4.40 7.75 7.36
CA GLN A 67 -5.43 7.04 8.16
C GLN A 67 -5.00 5.61 8.48
N ILE A 68 -4.14 5.02 7.66
CA ILE A 68 -3.65 3.66 7.84
C ILE A 68 -2.28 3.63 8.49
N THR A 69 -1.43 4.61 8.24
CA THR A 69 -0.01 4.54 8.55
C THR A 69 0.50 5.69 9.41
N GLY A 70 -0.21 6.83 9.48
CA GLY A 70 0.28 8.06 10.11
C GLY A 70 1.66 8.47 9.56
N ARG A 71 1.74 9.54 8.79
CA ARG A 71 3.02 10.11 8.34
C ARG A 71 3.48 11.18 9.33
N GLN A 72 4.63 10.99 9.96
CA GLN A 72 5.32 12.02 10.74
C GLN A 72 6.54 12.49 9.96
N GLY A 73 6.51 13.76 9.47
CA GLY A 73 7.61 14.32 8.70
C GLY A 73 7.88 13.49 7.43
N GLU A 74 9.11 13.08 7.24
CA GLU A 74 9.54 12.19 6.15
C GLU A 74 9.41 10.70 6.48
N ASN A 75 9.14 10.38 7.75
CA ASN A 75 9.01 9.01 8.22
C ASN A 75 7.57 8.51 8.14
N LEU A 76 7.40 7.22 7.95
CA LEU A 76 6.11 6.52 7.99
C LEU A 76 5.94 5.78 9.30
N LEU A 77 4.81 5.99 9.97
CA LEU A 77 4.41 5.17 11.10
C LEU A 77 3.59 3.98 10.61
N LEU A 78 4.16 2.77 10.63
CA LEU A 78 3.51 1.53 10.22
C LEU A 78 3.38 0.60 11.42
N ALA A 79 2.15 0.19 11.73
CA ALA A 79 1.88 -0.73 12.84
C ALA A 79 2.50 -0.28 14.19
N GLY A 80 2.51 1.03 14.47
CA GLY A 80 3.09 1.61 15.68
C GLY A 80 4.61 1.71 15.69
N LYS A 81 5.29 1.38 14.58
CA LYS A 81 6.74 1.51 14.42
C LYS A 81 7.07 2.51 13.32
N GLU A 82 8.07 3.34 13.58
CA GLU A 82 8.56 4.34 12.66
C GLU A 82 9.54 3.73 11.64
N TYR A 83 9.36 4.11 10.36
CA TYR A 83 10.21 3.69 9.24
C TYR A 83 10.62 4.92 8.46
N ASP A 84 11.90 5.21 8.41
CA ASP A 84 12.44 6.30 7.62
C ASP A 84 12.58 5.90 6.14
N ASN A 85 12.43 6.88 5.25
CA ASN A 85 12.47 6.68 3.81
C ASN A 85 13.88 6.49 3.23
N GLU A 86 14.94 6.74 4.01
CA GLU A 86 16.33 6.59 3.57
C GLU A 86 16.85 5.17 3.83
N SER A 87 16.37 4.52 4.89
CA SER A 87 16.84 3.18 5.27
C SER A 87 15.82 2.07 4.99
N HIS A 88 14.56 2.41 4.67
CA HIS A 88 13.52 1.42 4.46
C HIS A 88 12.75 1.62 3.15
N SER A 89 12.54 0.51 2.46
CA SER A 89 11.54 0.44 1.39
C SER A 89 10.23 -0.07 1.96
N VAL A 90 9.11 0.51 1.52
CA VAL A 90 7.78 0.18 2.04
C VAL A 90 6.80 -0.09 0.89
N ALA A 91 5.80 -0.92 1.16
CA ALA A 91 4.66 -1.06 0.28
C ALA A 91 3.37 -1.12 1.12
N LEU A 92 2.40 -0.32 0.74
CA LEU A 92 1.14 -0.12 1.44
C LEU A 92 -0.03 -0.30 0.49
N MET A 93 -1.15 -0.78 1.03
CA MET A 93 -2.42 -0.86 0.32
C MET A 93 -3.55 -0.42 1.23
N ALA A 94 -4.36 0.52 0.77
CA ALA A 94 -5.51 1.05 1.47
C ALA A 94 -6.78 0.87 0.65
N PRO A 95 -7.91 0.44 1.23
CA PRO A 95 -9.19 0.46 0.56
C PRO A 95 -9.63 1.91 0.28
N GLN A 96 -10.21 2.13 -0.89
CA GLN A 96 -10.76 3.40 -1.33
C GLN A 96 -12.18 3.18 -1.90
N GLY A 97 -13.17 2.97 -1.05
CA GLY A 97 -14.50 2.55 -1.48
C GLY A 97 -14.44 1.19 -2.17
N LYS A 98 -14.79 1.13 -3.46
CA LYS A 98 -14.69 -0.11 -4.28
C LYS A 98 -13.26 -0.38 -4.77
N TYR A 99 -12.38 0.60 -4.71
CA TYR A 99 -11.05 0.60 -5.30
C TYR A 99 -9.98 0.57 -4.22
N HIS A 100 -8.73 0.48 -4.63
CA HIS A 100 -7.59 0.47 -3.73
C HIS A 100 -6.61 1.58 -4.08
N LEU A 101 -6.03 2.16 -3.04
CA LEU A 101 -4.88 3.04 -3.15
C LEU A 101 -3.67 2.32 -2.59
N GLY A 102 -2.66 2.10 -3.42
CA GLY A 102 -1.39 1.56 -3.02
C GLY A 102 -0.27 2.60 -3.07
N PHE A 103 0.77 2.36 -2.30
CA PHE A 103 1.99 3.15 -2.34
C PHE A 103 3.21 2.23 -2.23
N ILE A 104 4.24 2.50 -3.03
CA ILE A 104 5.54 1.84 -2.96
C ILE A 104 6.61 2.93 -2.83
N GLY A 105 7.26 2.98 -1.68
CA GLY A 105 8.43 3.81 -1.43
C GLY A 105 9.70 2.97 -1.41
N ALA A 106 10.75 3.40 -2.08
CA ALA A 106 12.05 2.74 -2.05
C ALA A 106 13.04 3.55 -1.21
N ALA A 107 13.90 2.88 -0.46
CA ALA A 107 14.99 3.52 0.28
C ALA A 107 15.94 4.29 -0.66
N ASP A 108 16.25 3.70 -1.80
CA ASP A 108 17.03 4.30 -2.87
C ASP A 108 16.71 3.65 -4.23
N ALA A 109 17.28 4.21 -5.30
CA ALA A 109 17.07 3.70 -6.65
C ALA A 109 17.56 2.24 -6.84
N SER A 110 18.53 1.77 -6.06
CA SER A 110 19.07 0.40 -6.15
C SER A 110 18.13 -0.65 -5.54
N ALA A 111 17.27 -0.25 -4.62
CA ALA A 111 16.26 -1.12 -4.01
C ALA A 111 15.09 -1.45 -4.96
N ILE A 112 14.77 -0.55 -5.89
CA ILE A 112 13.60 -0.64 -6.78
C ILE A 112 13.53 -1.96 -7.57
N PRO A 113 14.60 -2.44 -8.24
CA PRO A 113 14.55 -3.72 -8.97
C PRO A 113 14.27 -4.93 -8.06
N SER A 114 14.72 -4.87 -6.79
CA SER A 114 14.43 -5.91 -5.81
C SER A 114 12.95 -5.92 -5.43
N LEU A 115 12.34 -4.74 -5.24
CA LEU A 115 10.90 -4.60 -4.95
C LEU A 115 10.06 -5.15 -6.10
N ALA A 116 10.44 -4.88 -7.37
CA ALA A 116 9.73 -5.40 -8.55
C ALA A 116 9.58 -6.93 -8.51
N ARG A 117 10.62 -7.63 -8.07
CA ARG A 117 10.62 -9.08 -7.98
C ARG A 117 9.91 -9.60 -6.72
N LYS A 118 10.05 -8.92 -5.59
CA LYS A 118 9.58 -9.39 -4.29
C LYS A 118 8.09 -9.16 -4.07
N LEU A 119 7.59 -7.96 -4.35
CA LEU A 119 6.22 -7.57 -4.02
C LEU A 119 5.15 -8.52 -4.55
N PRO A 120 5.26 -9.10 -5.76
CA PRO A 120 4.28 -10.07 -6.25
C PRO A 120 4.11 -11.32 -5.36
N HIS A 121 5.08 -11.65 -4.51
CA HIS A 121 5.01 -12.78 -3.58
C HIS A 121 4.30 -12.43 -2.26
N TYR A 122 4.00 -11.15 -2.02
CA TYR A 122 3.42 -10.64 -0.77
C TYR A 122 1.97 -10.15 -0.93
N ARG A 123 1.22 -10.67 -1.89
CA ARG A 123 -0.14 -10.20 -2.24
C ARG A 123 -1.17 -10.23 -1.11
N SER A 124 -0.96 -11.03 -0.09
CA SER A 124 -1.86 -11.14 1.07
C SER A 124 -1.58 -10.09 2.17
N TYR A 125 -0.56 -9.27 1.98
CA TYR A 125 -0.17 -8.28 2.97
C TYR A 125 -0.55 -6.88 2.50
N GLY A 126 -1.19 -6.10 3.39
CA GLY A 126 -1.53 -4.70 3.13
C GLY A 126 -0.44 -3.72 3.54
N MET A 127 0.50 -4.15 4.39
CA MET A 127 1.66 -3.33 4.80
C MET A 127 2.92 -4.18 4.83
N LEU A 128 3.97 -3.66 4.21
CA LEU A 128 5.28 -4.28 4.13
C LEU A 128 6.35 -3.21 4.39
N ALA A 129 7.41 -3.58 5.09
CA ALA A 129 8.65 -2.81 5.13
C ALA A 129 9.85 -3.75 4.95
N PHE A 130 10.87 -3.25 4.26
CA PHE A 130 12.11 -3.92 3.99
C PHE A 130 13.27 -3.02 4.41
N ASP A 131 14.23 -3.53 5.16
CA ASP A 131 15.44 -2.80 5.53
C ASP A 131 16.37 -2.59 4.32
N ALA A 132 17.45 -1.84 4.52
CA ALA A 132 18.45 -1.55 3.48
C ALA A 132 19.09 -2.82 2.87
N SER A 133 19.14 -3.93 3.63
CA SER A 133 19.60 -5.23 3.10
C SER A 133 18.53 -5.96 2.28
N GLY A 134 17.33 -5.39 2.20
CA GLY A 134 16.17 -5.97 1.55
C GLY A 134 15.49 -7.09 2.35
N ARG A 135 15.85 -7.27 3.64
CA ARG A 135 15.13 -8.19 4.53
C ARG A 135 13.80 -7.59 4.93
N ASN A 136 12.81 -8.44 5.06
CA ASN A 136 11.49 -8.01 5.48
C ASN A 136 11.48 -7.70 6.99
N SER A 137 11.19 -6.45 7.35
CA SER A 137 11.12 -5.97 8.73
C SER A 137 9.69 -5.80 9.24
N LEU A 138 8.70 -5.77 8.33
CA LEU A 138 7.27 -5.75 8.64
C LEU A 138 6.48 -6.54 7.61
N LYS A 139 5.57 -7.40 8.08
CA LYS A 139 4.51 -8.03 7.30
C LYS A 139 3.21 -7.93 8.07
N GLN A 140 2.27 -7.18 7.57
CA GLN A 140 0.95 -7.08 8.17
C GLN A 140 -0.13 -7.24 7.10
N SER A 141 -1.08 -8.13 7.35
CA SER A 141 -2.25 -8.27 6.49
C SER A 141 -3.06 -6.98 6.48
N ALA A 142 -3.69 -6.66 5.35
CA ALA A 142 -4.64 -5.56 5.30
C ALA A 142 -5.78 -5.85 6.28
N PRO A 143 -6.25 -4.85 7.05
CA PRO A 143 -7.45 -5.02 7.84
C PRO A 143 -8.62 -5.33 6.89
N VAL A 144 -9.34 -6.40 7.15
CA VAL A 144 -10.57 -6.74 6.43
C VAL A 144 -11.66 -5.82 6.98
N THR A 145 -11.89 -4.68 6.33
CA THR A 145 -12.80 -3.64 6.85
C THR A 145 -14.27 -3.90 6.54
N ASP A 146 -14.60 -4.74 5.54
CA ASP A 146 -15.98 -4.96 5.08
C ASP A 146 -16.28 -6.42 4.74
N SER A 147 -15.96 -7.35 5.62
CA SER A 147 -16.42 -8.73 5.52
C SER A 147 -17.72 -8.90 6.31
N ARG A 148 -18.71 -9.63 5.75
CA ARG A 148 -19.91 -10.07 6.50
C ARG A 148 -19.57 -10.90 7.74
N LEU A 149 -18.34 -11.36 7.87
CA LEU A 149 -17.81 -12.09 9.02
C LEU A 149 -17.06 -11.21 10.00
N THR A 150 -16.86 -9.91 9.70
CA THR A 150 -16.17 -8.96 10.58
C THR A 150 -17.22 -8.13 11.31
N HIS A 151 -17.26 -8.23 12.64
CA HIS A 151 -18.09 -7.38 13.48
C HIS A 151 -17.20 -6.44 14.28
N HIS A 152 -17.41 -5.13 14.12
CA HIS A 152 -16.70 -4.12 14.88
C HIS A 152 -17.45 -3.91 16.21
N PHE A 153 -16.86 -4.34 17.32
CA PHE A 153 -17.38 -4.04 18.66
C PHE A 153 -16.97 -2.61 19.03
N THR A 154 -17.95 -1.74 19.19
CA THR A 154 -17.74 -0.44 19.86
C THR A 154 -17.69 -0.64 21.36
N GLN A 155 -16.97 0.22 22.08
CA GLN A 155 -16.81 0.13 23.54
C GLN A 155 -18.14 0.14 24.32
N GLU A 156 -19.22 0.63 23.72
CA GLU A 156 -20.58 0.63 24.25
C GLU A 156 -21.31 -0.73 24.11
N GLN A 157 -20.81 -1.64 23.30
CA GLN A 157 -21.40 -2.97 23.05
C GLN A 157 -20.68 -4.09 23.80
N SER A 158 -20.12 -3.81 24.97
CA SER A 158 -19.34 -4.77 25.77
C SER A 158 -20.15 -5.87 26.47
N SER A 159 -21.45 -6.00 26.22
CA SER A 159 -22.26 -7.12 26.68
C SER A 159 -22.59 -8.08 25.56
N LEU A 160 -21.76 -9.10 25.37
CA LEU A 160 -22.08 -10.26 24.54
C LEU A 160 -23.24 -11.04 25.19
N GLN A 161 -24.46 -10.82 24.75
CA GLN A 161 -25.55 -11.75 25.02
C GLN A 161 -25.42 -12.92 24.06
N LEU A 162 -24.83 -14.01 24.52
CA LEU A 162 -24.85 -15.27 23.78
C LEU A 162 -26.29 -15.78 23.75
N PRO A 163 -26.86 -16.15 22.58
CA PRO A 163 -28.14 -16.77 22.51
C PRO A 163 -28.13 -18.06 23.33
N GLN A 164 -29.09 -18.20 24.26
CA GLN A 164 -29.27 -19.43 25.03
C GLN A 164 -29.56 -20.58 24.04
N ARG A 165 -28.73 -21.63 24.08
CA ARG A 165 -29.03 -22.86 23.38
C ARG A 165 -30.35 -23.44 23.93
N THR A 166 -31.35 -23.60 23.09
CA THR A 166 -32.51 -24.44 23.39
C THR A 166 -32.02 -25.85 23.61
N PRO A 167 -32.35 -26.51 24.74
CA PRO A 167 -32.04 -27.92 24.94
C PRO A 167 -32.66 -28.73 23.80
N GLN A 168 -31.90 -29.59 23.13
CA GLN A 168 -32.49 -30.64 22.31
C GLN A 168 -33.22 -31.59 23.25
N VAL A 169 -34.52 -31.70 23.07
CA VAL A 169 -35.35 -32.72 23.71
C VAL A 169 -35.16 -33.98 22.88
N ASP A 170 -34.66 -35.05 23.49
CA ASP A 170 -34.59 -36.41 22.92
C ASP A 170 -35.97 -36.97 22.64
#